data_c5ef4ee0993479f935f6bfb7ff4aa563
#
_entry.id   c5ef4ee0993479f935f6bfb7ff4aa563
#
_cell.length_a   1.000
_cell.length_b   1.000
_cell.length_c   1.000
_cell.angle_alpha   90.00
_cell.angle_beta   90.00
_cell.angle_gamma   90.00
#
_symmetry.space_group_name_H-M   'P 1'
#
loop_
_entity.id
_entity.type
_entity.pdbx_description
1 polymer ?
#
loop_
_entity_poly.entity_id
_entity_poly.type
_entity_poly.pdbx_seq_one_letter_code
_entity_poly.pdbx_strand_id
1 'polypeptide(L)'
;MNVTYFEKERIFKLDTPNTSYLLGIVDEENFIGHIYYGKRLQGHDIAYRMRTQEAPFVPSRNNRERCSFYDCFPFEYPTAGLGDYRESCLSIRTMGGYSGCNLSYVSHRILEGKPQLEGLPATFADKETATTLELTCVDNHIGMKVLLYYTTFCDTDVITRSVKIINEGTQAFYLTKVLSACLDMDNQDYEMISLHGSWARERHIQRKKVGYGIQKVSSFRGESSHQDHPFLALVSPSTTQEMGEVYAMNFVYSGNFQAQAEVSQFDSIRMSMGIHPENFCWKLEQG
;
A
#
# COMPACT_ATOMS: atom_id res chain seq x y z
N MET A 1 -4.44 -10.45 21.09
CA MET A 1 -4.03 -9.32 20.24
C MET A 1 -3.77 -9.85 18.85
N ASN A 2 -4.29 -9.17 17.84
CA ASN A 2 -4.12 -9.59 16.44
C ASN A 2 -2.88 -8.97 15.78
N VAL A 3 -2.14 -8.13 16.51
CA VAL A 3 -0.92 -7.47 16.04
C VAL A 3 0.22 -7.76 17.02
N THR A 4 1.36 -8.21 16.50
CA THR A 4 2.56 -8.53 17.28
C THR A 4 3.79 -7.92 16.61
N TYR A 5 4.67 -7.32 17.38
CA TYR A 5 5.99 -6.90 16.93
C TYR A 5 7.07 -7.81 17.50
N PHE A 6 7.89 -8.36 16.62
CA PHE A 6 9.06 -9.19 16.96
C PHE A 6 10.31 -8.31 16.87
N GLU A 7 10.75 -7.81 18.01
CA GLU A 7 11.79 -6.77 18.08
C GLU A 7 13.13 -7.23 17.51
N LYS A 8 13.52 -8.46 17.79
CA LYS A 8 14.80 -9.01 17.35
C LYS A 8 14.90 -9.15 15.84
N GLU A 9 13.83 -9.62 15.22
CA GLU A 9 13.71 -9.80 13.77
C GLU A 9 13.22 -8.54 13.05
N ARG A 10 12.73 -7.55 13.81
CA ARG A 10 12.14 -6.31 13.32
C ARG A 10 10.93 -6.55 12.40
N ILE A 11 10.08 -7.52 12.76
CA ILE A 11 8.91 -7.96 11.98
C ILE A 11 7.63 -7.62 12.73
N PHE A 12 6.68 -7.04 12.00
CA PHE A 12 5.28 -6.93 12.42
C PHE A 12 4.47 -8.05 11.80
N LYS A 13 3.67 -8.72 12.61
CA LYS A 13 2.72 -9.74 12.20
C LYS A 13 1.31 -9.30 12.60
N LEU A 14 0.44 -9.22 11.62
CA LEU A 14 -0.96 -8.91 11.80
C LEU A 14 -1.76 -10.16 11.44
N ASP A 15 -2.49 -10.70 12.40
CA ASP A 15 -3.33 -11.89 12.20
C ASP A 15 -4.81 -11.50 12.14
N THR A 16 -5.50 -12.11 11.23
CA THR A 16 -6.97 -12.20 11.18
C THR A 16 -7.38 -13.64 11.55
N PRO A 17 -8.66 -14.00 11.58
CA PRO A 17 -9.05 -15.39 11.85
C PRO A 17 -8.32 -16.43 10.99
N ASN A 18 -8.18 -16.19 9.69
CA ASN A 18 -7.63 -17.17 8.75
C ASN A 18 -6.41 -16.66 7.97
N THR A 19 -6.00 -15.40 8.11
CA THR A 19 -4.87 -14.84 7.36
C THR A 19 -3.81 -14.22 8.25
N SER A 20 -2.59 -14.09 7.72
CA SER A 20 -1.50 -13.32 8.30
C SER A 20 -0.96 -12.32 7.28
N TYR A 21 -0.65 -11.13 7.76
CA TYR A 21 0.02 -10.07 7.02
C TYR A 21 1.30 -9.69 7.74
N LEU A 22 2.44 -9.81 7.07
CA LEU A 22 3.75 -9.56 7.67
C LEU A 22 4.48 -8.45 6.93
N LEU A 23 5.04 -7.54 7.71
CA LEU A 23 5.97 -6.50 7.24
C LEU A 23 7.26 -6.55 8.05
N GLY A 24 8.34 -6.09 7.45
CA GLY A 24 9.64 -6.00 8.12
C GLY A 24 10.30 -4.67 7.91
N ILE A 25 11.09 -4.27 8.91
CA ILE A 25 11.96 -3.10 8.83
C ILE A 25 13.34 -3.59 8.40
N VAL A 26 13.79 -3.11 7.26
CA VAL A 26 15.04 -3.58 6.67
C VAL A 26 16.03 -2.45 6.52
N ASP A 27 17.28 -2.87 6.50
CA ASP A 27 18.43 -2.06 6.20
C ASP A 27 18.75 -0.96 7.23
N GLU A 28 19.82 -0.24 6.99
CA GLU A 28 20.24 0.91 7.82
C GLU A 28 19.32 2.11 7.61
N GLU A 29 18.71 2.20 6.45
CA GLU A 29 17.72 3.23 6.11
C GLU A 29 16.35 3.01 6.77
N ASN A 30 16.14 1.87 7.40
CA ASN A 30 14.87 1.52 8.05
C ASN A 30 13.66 1.55 7.10
N PHE A 31 13.81 0.95 5.91
CA PHE A 31 12.69 0.78 5.00
C PHE A 31 11.67 -0.24 5.53
N ILE A 32 10.41 0.00 5.26
CA ILE A 32 9.36 -0.98 5.54
C ILE A 32 9.07 -1.75 4.26
N GLY A 33 9.27 -3.08 4.33
CA GLY A 33 8.99 -4.00 3.23
C GLY A 33 7.85 -4.95 3.56
N HIS A 34 7.09 -5.29 2.51
CA HIS A 34 6.10 -6.36 2.57
C HIS A 34 6.80 -7.72 2.57
N ILE A 35 6.39 -8.62 3.46
CA ILE A 35 6.96 -9.97 3.53
C ILE A 35 5.97 -11.01 3.04
N TYR A 36 4.73 -10.92 3.53
CA TYR A 36 3.73 -11.96 3.28
C TYR A 36 2.31 -11.46 3.51
N TYR A 37 1.41 -11.89 2.66
CA TYR A 37 -0.03 -11.87 2.91
C TYR A 37 -0.63 -13.17 2.38
N GLY A 38 -1.40 -13.87 3.19
CA GLY A 38 -2.00 -15.14 2.80
C GLY A 38 -2.55 -15.91 3.99
N LYS A 39 -2.61 -17.24 3.89
CA LYS A 39 -3.11 -18.12 4.97
C LYS A 39 -2.38 -17.85 6.28
N ARG A 40 -3.10 -17.97 7.38
CA ARG A 40 -2.57 -17.73 8.72
C ARG A 40 -1.34 -18.59 9.01
N LEU A 41 -0.25 -17.94 9.42
CA LEU A 41 1.02 -18.58 9.76
C LEU A 41 1.14 -18.77 11.28
N GLN A 42 1.72 -19.89 11.69
CA GLN A 42 2.09 -20.15 13.09
C GLN A 42 3.34 -19.32 13.48
N GLY A 43 4.31 -19.21 12.57
CA GLY A 43 5.57 -18.52 12.78
C GLY A 43 5.60 -17.11 12.17
N HIS A 44 6.77 -16.47 12.26
CA HIS A 44 7.04 -15.13 11.73
C HIS A 44 8.41 -15.01 11.04
N ASP A 45 9.31 -15.95 11.25
CA ASP A 45 10.69 -15.89 10.72
C ASP A 45 10.74 -16.28 9.24
N ILE A 46 10.20 -15.40 8.39
CA ILE A 46 10.17 -15.52 6.94
C ILE A 46 10.70 -14.27 6.22
N ALA A 47 11.56 -13.50 6.90
CA ALA A 47 12.15 -12.27 6.31
C ALA A 47 12.93 -12.53 5.02
N TYR A 48 13.43 -13.75 4.82
CA TYR A 48 14.13 -14.19 3.60
C TYR A 48 13.27 -14.07 2.34
N ARG A 49 11.95 -13.95 2.47
CA ARG A 49 11.06 -13.73 1.34
C ARG A 49 11.10 -12.31 0.78
N MET A 50 11.62 -11.34 1.54
CA MET A 50 11.78 -9.99 1.01
C MET A 50 12.85 -9.98 -0.07
N ARG A 51 12.47 -9.47 -1.24
CA ARG A 51 13.39 -9.32 -2.36
C ARG A 51 14.37 -8.19 -2.06
N THR A 52 15.63 -8.54 -1.92
CA THR A 52 16.76 -7.61 -1.80
C THR A 52 17.78 -7.86 -2.91
N GLN A 53 17.30 -8.31 -4.06
CA GLN A 53 18.17 -8.60 -5.19
C GLN A 53 18.79 -7.32 -5.73
N GLU A 54 20.04 -7.41 -6.18
CA GLU A 54 20.71 -6.31 -6.83
C GLU A 54 20.07 -6.04 -8.20
N ALA A 55 19.60 -4.81 -8.40
CA ALA A 55 19.21 -4.35 -9.71
C ALA A 55 20.43 -3.67 -10.35
N PRO A 56 20.95 -4.15 -11.50
CA PRO A 56 22.06 -3.49 -12.18
C PRO A 56 21.66 -2.09 -12.62
N PHE A 57 22.61 -1.15 -12.53
CA PHE A 57 22.47 0.25 -12.96
C PHE A 57 21.57 1.14 -12.07
N VAL A 58 21.10 0.65 -10.96
CA VAL A 58 20.39 1.49 -9.98
C VAL A 58 21.39 1.98 -8.94
N PRO A 59 21.55 3.31 -8.75
CA PRO A 59 22.52 3.84 -7.79
C PRO A 59 22.15 3.51 -6.37
N SER A 60 23.10 3.01 -5.59
CA SER A 60 22.95 2.89 -4.14
C SER A 60 23.25 4.23 -3.47
N ARG A 61 22.51 4.57 -2.41
CA ARG A 61 22.79 5.74 -1.56
C ARG A 61 23.96 5.54 -0.62
N ASN A 62 24.24 4.30 -0.29
CA ASN A 62 25.32 3.94 0.60
C ASN A 62 26.53 3.46 -0.19
N ASN A 63 27.71 3.65 0.38
CA ASN A 63 28.98 3.06 -0.11
C ASN A 63 29.02 1.54 0.08
N ARG A 64 27.89 0.88 -0.10
CA ARG A 64 27.82 -0.58 -0.09
C ARG A 64 28.30 -1.11 -1.42
N GLU A 65 28.91 -2.25 -1.40
CA GLU A 65 29.30 -2.99 -2.61
C GLU A 65 28.08 -3.47 -3.41
N ARG A 66 26.88 -3.31 -2.85
CA ARG A 66 25.63 -3.70 -3.49
C ARG A 66 25.05 -2.57 -4.34
N CYS A 67 24.61 -2.90 -5.52
CA CYS A 67 23.70 -2.09 -6.29
C CYS A 67 22.42 -1.86 -5.48
N SER A 68 21.68 -0.80 -5.78
CA SER A 68 20.42 -0.55 -5.13
C SER A 68 19.41 -1.66 -5.45
N PHE A 69 18.69 -2.08 -4.43
CA PHE A 69 17.58 -3.02 -4.54
C PHE A 69 16.22 -2.31 -4.69
N TYR A 70 16.18 -0.99 -4.75
CA TYR A 70 14.95 -0.20 -4.70
C TYR A 70 13.96 -0.56 -5.79
N ASP A 71 14.43 -0.86 -6.98
CA ASP A 71 13.58 -1.20 -8.13
C ASP A 71 12.88 -2.57 -8.00
N CYS A 72 13.36 -3.44 -7.13
CA CYS A 72 12.75 -4.75 -6.89
C CYS A 72 12.25 -4.96 -5.46
N PHE A 73 12.60 -4.08 -4.52
CA PHE A 73 12.21 -4.20 -3.13
C PHE A 73 10.70 -4.01 -2.95
N PRO A 74 10.02 -4.91 -2.22
CA PRO A 74 8.58 -4.83 -2.01
C PRO A 74 8.24 -3.76 -0.95
N PHE A 75 8.37 -2.48 -1.31
CA PHE A 75 8.02 -1.39 -0.41
C PHE A 75 6.56 -1.47 0.04
N GLU A 76 6.33 -1.36 1.33
CA GLU A 76 4.98 -1.34 1.90
C GLU A 76 4.22 -0.06 1.56
N TYR A 77 4.93 1.06 1.44
CA TYR A 77 4.38 2.33 1.00
C TYR A 77 5.40 3.07 0.11
N PRO A 78 5.47 2.70 -1.17
CA PRO A 78 6.46 3.23 -2.09
C PRO A 78 6.26 4.72 -2.37
N THR A 79 7.37 5.44 -2.45
CA THR A 79 7.41 6.88 -2.74
C THR A 79 8.10 7.16 -4.07
N ALA A 80 7.72 8.24 -4.74
CA ALA A 80 8.36 8.65 -5.98
C ALA A 80 9.76 9.24 -5.74
N GLY A 81 10.67 9.03 -6.68
CA GLY A 81 11.98 9.67 -6.70
C GLY A 81 13.07 9.02 -5.85
N LEU A 82 12.82 7.80 -5.34
CA LEU A 82 13.77 7.06 -4.50
C LEU A 82 14.65 6.08 -5.27
N GLY A 83 14.23 5.65 -6.45
CA GLY A 83 14.89 4.60 -7.25
C GLY A 83 14.01 3.36 -7.45
N ASP A 84 12.81 3.33 -6.90
CA ASP A 84 11.74 2.44 -7.32
C ASP A 84 11.02 3.11 -8.50
N TYR A 85 11.09 2.49 -9.67
CA TYR A 85 10.52 3.02 -10.91
C TYR A 85 9.11 2.47 -11.21
N ARG A 86 8.61 1.60 -10.34
CA ARG A 86 7.22 1.15 -10.36
C ARG A 86 6.30 2.25 -9.81
N GLU A 87 5.01 2.10 -10.00
CA GLU A 87 4.01 3.06 -9.51
C GLU A 87 4.11 3.30 -7.99
N SER A 88 4.27 4.57 -7.64
CA SER A 88 4.35 5.01 -6.24
C SER A 88 2.97 5.19 -5.61
N CYS A 89 2.90 5.10 -4.28
CA CYS A 89 1.73 5.51 -3.50
C CYS A 89 1.74 6.99 -3.12
N LEU A 90 2.93 7.57 -2.96
CA LEU A 90 3.10 8.95 -2.57
C LEU A 90 4.00 9.70 -3.56
N SER A 91 3.53 10.84 -4.03
CA SER A 91 4.32 11.80 -4.79
C SER A 91 4.11 13.20 -4.24
N ILE A 92 5.18 13.95 -4.14
CA ILE A 92 5.19 15.31 -3.63
C ILE A 92 5.84 16.27 -4.63
N ARG A 93 5.63 17.56 -4.40
CA ARG A 93 6.42 18.63 -5.02
C ARG A 93 6.69 19.70 -3.99
N THR A 94 7.95 19.94 -3.69
CA THR A 94 8.34 21.05 -2.80
C THR A 94 8.17 22.41 -3.50
N MET A 95 8.19 23.49 -2.73
CA MET A 95 8.13 24.85 -3.30
C MET A 95 9.31 25.14 -4.23
N GLY A 96 10.46 24.49 -4.03
CA GLY A 96 11.64 24.57 -4.91
C GLY A 96 11.57 23.66 -6.15
N GLY A 97 10.46 22.92 -6.36
CA GLY A 97 10.25 22.07 -7.53
C GLY A 97 10.79 20.62 -7.41
N TYR A 98 11.38 20.24 -6.27
CA TYR A 98 11.85 18.87 -6.05
C TYR A 98 10.67 17.92 -5.81
N SER A 99 10.77 16.68 -6.29
CA SER A 99 9.74 15.66 -6.19
C SER A 99 10.20 14.37 -5.49
N GLY A 100 11.48 14.26 -5.12
CA GLY A 100 11.99 13.08 -4.41
C GLY A 100 11.48 13.04 -2.97
N CYS A 101 11.08 11.85 -2.53
CA CYS A 101 10.63 11.59 -1.16
C CYS A 101 11.21 10.27 -0.66
N ASN A 102 11.78 10.26 0.55
CA ASN A 102 12.38 9.10 1.16
C ASN A 102 11.82 8.87 2.56
N LEU A 103 10.97 7.88 2.72
CA LEU A 103 10.38 7.51 3.99
C LEU A 103 11.24 6.48 4.72
N SER A 104 11.64 6.80 5.94
CA SER A 104 12.29 5.87 6.88
C SER A 104 11.40 5.63 8.09
N TYR A 105 11.30 4.38 8.53
CA TYR A 105 10.59 4.04 9.76
C TYR A 105 11.31 4.65 10.99
N VAL A 106 10.51 5.16 11.93
CA VAL A 106 11.00 5.72 13.19
C VAL A 106 10.44 5.00 14.40
N SER A 107 9.14 4.75 14.42
CA SER A 107 8.46 4.15 15.57
C SER A 107 7.12 3.54 15.18
N HIS A 108 6.52 2.82 16.11
CA HIS A 108 5.17 2.29 15.95
C HIS A 108 4.37 2.37 17.24
N ARG A 109 3.07 2.24 17.11
CA ARG A 109 2.13 2.02 18.22
C ARG A 109 1.16 0.91 17.85
N ILE A 110 0.79 0.10 18.83
CA ILE A 110 -0.30 -0.86 18.71
C ILE A 110 -1.46 -0.33 19.55
N LEU A 111 -2.57 -0.07 18.89
CA LEU A 111 -3.75 0.59 19.46
C LEU A 111 -4.89 -0.42 19.56
N GLU A 112 -5.64 -0.37 20.65
CA GLU A 112 -6.93 -1.06 20.77
C GLU A 112 -7.99 -0.34 19.94
N GLY A 113 -8.79 -1.11 19.21
CA GLY A 113 -9.83 -0.59 18.34
C GLY A 113 -9.30 0.02 17.03
N LYS A 114 -10.17 0.74 16.35
CA LYS A 114 -9.88 1.45 15.11
C LYS A 114 -9.97 2.96 15.30
N PRO A 115 -8.88 3.72 15.06
CA PRO A 115 -8.94 5.18 15.10
C PRO A 115 -9.96 5.74 14.11
N GLN A 116 -10.66 6.78 14.51
CA GLN A 116 -11.59 7.50 13.63
C GLN A 116 -10.81 8.29 12.57
N LEU A 117 -11.35 8.31 11.36
CA LEU A 117 -10.89 9.18 10.28
C LEU A 117 -11.80 10.42 10.25
N GLU A 118 -11.29 11.54 10.75
CA GLU A 118 -12.04 12.77 10.80
C GLU A 118 -12.37 13.28 9.39
N GLY A 119 -13.66 13.55 9.13
CA GLY A 119 -14.12 14.11 7.86
C GLY A 119 -14.08 13.17 6.66
N LEU A 120 -13.77 11.90 6.84
CA LEU A 120 -13.66 10.91 5.75
C LEU A 120 -14.61 9.72 6.00
N PRO A 121 -15.13 9.10 4.92
CA PRO A 121 -15.80 7.81 5.03
C PRO A 121 -14.86 6.77 5.64
N ALA A 122 -15.38 5.95 6.53
CA ALA A 122 -14.57 4.95 7.23
C ALA A 122 -15.39 3.72 7.60
N THR A 123 -14.68 2.64 7.89
CA THR A 123 -15.22 1.51 8.66
C THR A 123 -15.03 1.81 10.14
N PHE A 124 -15.83 1.18 10.98
CA PHE A 124 -15.83 1.38 12.42
C PHE A 124 -15.56 0.06 13.14
N ALA A 125 -14.93 0.14 14.30
CA ALA A 125 -14.73 -1.00 15.19
C ALA A 125 -14.45 -0.51 16.60
N ASP A 126 -14.95 -1.27 17.59
CA ASP A 126 -14.72 -1.02 19.01
C ASP A 126 -13.36 -1.56 19.45
N LYS A 127 -12.98 -1.23 20.68
CA LYS A 127 -11.69 -1.64 21.28
C LYS A 127 -11.56 -3.15 21.40
N GLU A 128 -12.65 -3.84 21.64
CA GLU A 128 -12.70 -5.28 21.83
C GLU A 128 -12.67 -6.07 20.52
N THR A 129 -13.04 -5.43 19.41
CA THR A 129 -13.24 -6.10 18.10
C THR A 129 -12.14 -5.87 17.11
N ALA A 130 -11.25 -4.91 17.35
CA ALA A 130 -10.16 -4.58 16.42
C ALA A 130 -8.86 -4.21 17.13
N THR A 131 -7.76 -4.36 16.40
CA THR A 131 -6.43 -3.89 16.80
C THR A 131 -5.79 -3.15 15.64
N THR A 132 -5.20 -1.99 15.89
CA THR A 132 -4.56 -1.17 14.87
C THR A 132 -3.06 -1.06 15.10
N LEU A 133 -2.28 -1.37 14.07
CA LEU A 133 -0.88 -1.00 13.98
C LEU A 133 -0.79 0.39 13.35
N GLU A 134 -0.14 1.32 14.03
CA GLU A 134 0.27 2.60 13.47
C GLU A 134 1.79 2.59 13.30
N LEU A 135 2.27 2.79 12.07
CA LEU A 135 3.69 2.95 11.78
C LEU A 135 3.97 4.42 11.50
N THR A 136 4.99 4.96 12.15
CA THR A 136 5.48 6.33 11.92
C THR A 136 6.70 6.27 11.02
N CYS A 137 6.60 6.91 9.85
CA CYS A 137 7.69 7.11 8.91
C CYS A 137 7.96 8.60 8.72
N VAL A 138 9.21 8.95 8.44
CA VAL A 138 9.60 10.34 8.24
C VAL A 138 10.47 10.51 6.99
N ASP A 139 10.35 11.65 6.35
CA ASP A 139 11.36 12.20 5.46
C ASP A 139 11.96 13.43 6.13
N ASN A 140 13.19 13.27 6.64
CA ASN A 140 13.87 14.33 7.38
C ASN A 140 14.32 15.50 6.52
N HIS A 141 14.42 15.34 5.18
CA HIS A 141 14.87 16.40 4.30
C HIS A 141 13.81 17.48 4.11
N ILE A 142 12.55 17.07 4.09
CA ILE A 142 11.42 17.99 3.89
C ILE A 142 10.59 18.18 5.16
N GLY A 143 10.90 17.44 6.23
CA GLY A 143 10.14 17.48 7.48
C GLY A 143 8.73 16.85 7.34
N MET A 144 8.58 15.85 6.50
CA MET A 144 7.31 15.16 6.34
C MET A 144 7.24 13.94 7.25
N LYS A 145 6.11 13.81 7.96
CA LYS A 145 5.76 12.61 8.73
C LYS A 145 4.57 11.91 8.06
N VAL A 146 4.67 10.61 7.94
CA VAL A 146 3.61 9.75 7.41
C VAL A 146 3.25 8.69 8.44
N LEU A 147 1.97 8.62 8.80
CA LEU A 147 1.42 7.58 9.66
C LEU A 147 0.66 6.59 8.79
N LEU A 148 1.09 5.33 8.83
CA LEU A 148 0.44 4.23 8.13
C LEU A 148 -0.38 3.43 9.14
N TYR A 149 -1.67 3.30 8.90
CA TYR A 149 -2.59 2.57 9.78
C TYR A 149 -3.02 1.25 9.15
N TYR A 150 -2.94 0.18 9.94
CA TYR A 150 -3.39 -1.16 9.57
C TYR A 150 -4.30 -1.67 10.68
N THR A 151 -5.57 -1.83 10.41
CA THR A 151 -6.51 -2.37 11.41
C THR A 151 -6.97 -3.76 11.02
N THR A 152 -6.79 -4.71 11.93
CA THR A 152 -7.32 -6.08 11.85
C THR A 152 -8.55 -6.22 12.74
N PHE A 153 -9.47 -7.11 12.35
CA PHE A 153 -10.70 -7.41 13.07
C PHE A 153 -10.66 -8.84 13.60
N CYS A 154 -11.36 -9.10 14.70
CA CYS A 154 -11.34 -10.42 15.34
C CYS A 154 -12.24 -11.45 14.63
N ASP A 155 -13.17 -11.02 13.81
CA ASP A 155 -14.25 -11.80 13.21
C ASP A 155 -14.22 -11.87 11.67
N THR A 156 -13.33 -11.12 11.03
CA THR A 156 -13.23 -11.07 9.57
C THR A 156 -11.78 -11.08 9.10
N ASP A 157 -11.55 -11.61 7.89
CA ASP A 157 -10.22 -11.59 7.24
C ASP A 157 -9.97 -10.28 6.47
N VAL A 158 -10.42 -9.17 7.02
CA VAL A 158 -10.25 -7.83 6.45
C VAL A 158 -9.16 -7.09 7.19
N ILE A 159 -8.31 -6.40 6.46
CA ILE A 159 -7.34 -5.43 6.98
C ILE A 159 -7.67 -4.07 6.36
N THR A 160 -8.08 -3.10 7.19
CA THR A 160 -8.28 -1.75 6.69
C THR A 160 -7.00 -0.95 6.73
N ARG A 161 -6.80 -0.10 5.72
CA ARG A 161 -5.62 0.74 5.57
C ARG A 161 -6.01 2.20 5.43
N SER A 162 -5.28 3.07 6.08
CA SER A 162 -5.37 4.52 5.91
C SER A 162 -4.00 5.17 6.12
N VAL A 163 -3.84 6.37 5.57
CA VAL A 163 -2.59 7.13 5.65
C VAL A 163 -2.90 8.54 6.12
N LYS A 164 -2.09 9.06 7.04
CA LYS A 164 -2.09 10.46 7.46
C LYS A 164 -0.73 11.07 7.19
N ILE A 165 -0.72 12.21 6.50
CA ILE A 165 0.50 12.94 6.15
C ILE A 165 0.50 14.25 6.92
N ILE A 166 1.61 14.55 7.56
CA ILE A 166 1.79 15.74 8.41
C ILE A 166 3.06 16.47 7.95
N ASN A 167 2.96 17.75 7.81
CA ASN A 167 4.13 18.61 7.54
C ASN A 167 4.67 19.15 8.87
N GLU A 168 5.75 18.56 9.36
CA GLU A 168 6.50 19.04 10.53
C GLU A 168 7.68 19.95 10.13
N GLY A 169 7.88 20.14 8.82
CA GLY A 169 8.90 21.04 8.28
C GLY A 169 8.51 22.50 8.37
N THR A 170 9.39 23.38 7.91
CA THR A 170 9.20 24.84 7.95
C THR A 170 8.61 25.39 6.66
N GLN A 171 8.54 24.60 5.61
CA GLN A 171 8.03 25.03 4.31
C GLN A 171 6.86 24.14 3.87
N ALA A 172 5.88 24.76 3.24
CA ALA A 172 4.80 24.03 2.60
C ALA A 172 5.33 23.18 1.43
N PHE A 173 4.62 22.10 1.10
CA PHE A 173 4.83 21.33 -0.12
C PHE A 173 3.49 20.84 -0.66
N TYR A 174 3.48 20.42 -1.91
CA TYR A 174 2.29 19.89 -2.55
C TYR A 174 2.31 18.37 -2.52
N LEU A 175 1.18 17.76 -2.15
CA LEU A 175 0.88 16.36 -2.39
C LEU A 175 0.27 16.26 -3.79
N THR A 176 0.91 15.51 -4.68
CA THR A 176 0.46 15.33 -6.06
C THR A 176 -0.11 13.93 -6.32
N LYS A 177 0.17 12.99 -5.43
CA LYS A 177 -0.40 11.64 -5.42
C LYS A 177 -0.43 11.10 -4.00
N VAL A 178 -1.55 10.56 -3.57
CA VAL A 178 -1.70 9.88 -2.27
C VAL A 178 -2.62 8.68 -2.46
N LEU A 179 -2.04 7.48 -2.52
CA LEU A 179 -2.80 6.24 -2.45
C LEU A 179 -2.78 5.72 -1.02
N SER A 180 -3.81 5.00 -0.61
CA SER A 180 -3.96 4.54 0.79
C SER A 180 -3.38 3.15 1.01
N ALA A 181 -3.26 2.34 -0.03
CA ALA A 181 -2.85 0.95 0.08
C ALA A 181 -1.95 0.53 -1.08
N CYS A 182 -0.97 -0.29 -0.76
CA CYS A 182 -0.08 -0.99 -1.68
C CYS A 182 0.10 -2.43 -1.20
N LEU A 183 0.25 -3.34 -2.12
CA LEU A 183 0.59 -4.75 -1.87
C LEU A 183 1.50 -5.22 -2.99
N ASP A 184 2.75 -5.53 -2.66
CA ASP A 184 3.74 -6.11 -3.58
C ASP A 184 3.84 -7.61 -3.34
N MET A 185 3.69 -8.41 -4.39
CA MET A 185 3.75 -9.88 -4.33
C MET A 185 4.59 -10.42 -5.48
N ASP A 186 4.98 -11.69 -5.37
CA ASP A 186 5.45 -12.45 -6.51
C ASP A 186 4.31 -12.62 -7.51
N ASN A 187 4.56 -12.40 -8.79
CA ASN A 187 3.56 -12.67 -9.82
C ASN A 187 3.36 -14.20 -9.95
N GLN A 188 2.12 -14.62 -9.96
CA GLN A 188 1.72 -16.01 -10.14
C GLN A 188 0.73 -16.15 -11.29
N ASP A 189 0.98 -15.42 -12.37
CA ASP A 189 0.08 -15.34 -13.53
C ASP A 189 -1.34 -14.88 -13.16
N TYR A 190 -1.45 -13.98 -12.18
CA TYR A 190 -2.75 -13.50 -11.71
C TYR A 190 -3.61 -12.92 -12.83
N GLU A 191 -4.91 -13.07 -12.62
CA GLU A 191 -5.93 -12.39 -13.39
C GLU A 191 -6.56 -11.30 -12.53
N MET A 192 -6.83 -10.16 -13.15
CA MET A 192 -7.48 -9.02 -12.51
C MET A 192 -8.98 -9.09 -12.70
N ILE A 193 -9.74 -9.03 -11.61
CA ILE A 193 -11.18 -8.82 -11.62
C ILE A 193 -11.47 -7.36 -11.32
N SER A 194 -12.30 -6.74 -12.17
CA SER A 194 -12.83 -5.40 -12.01
C SER A 194 -14.32 -5.35 -12.36
N LEU A 195 -15.01 -4.34 -11.86
CA LEU A 195 -16.46 -4.20 -12.00
C LEU A 195 -16.80 -2.93 -12.78
N HIS A 196 -17.46 -3.11 -13.92
CA HIS A 196 -17.77 -2.06 -14.86
C HIS A 196 -19.27 -2.00 -15.18
N GLY A 197 -19.70 -0.96 -15.83
CA GLY A 197 -21.08 -0.90 -16.29
C GLY A 197 -21.56 0.49 -16.71
N SER A 198 -22.84 0.68 -16.53
CA SER A 198 -23.56 1.93 -16.75
C SER A 198 -24.82 1.92 -15.89
N TRP A 199 -25.56 3.01 -15.89
CA TRP A 199 -26.89 3.06 -15.27
C TRP A 199 -27.77 1.90 -15.74
N ALA A 200 -28.42 1.22 -14.81
CA ALA A 200 -29.23 0.00 -15.00
C ALA A 200 -28.44 -1.22 -15.54
N ARG A 201 -27.10 -1.17 -15.57
CA ARG A 201 -26.22 -2.28 -15.92
C ARG A 201 -24.90 -2.17 -15.14
N GLU A 202 -24.99 -2.11 -13.82
CA GLU A 202 -23.86 -1.90 -12.93
C GLU A 202 -23.14 -3.20 -12.64
N ARG A 203 -21.85 -3.09 -12.30
CA ARG A 203 -21.00 -4.14 -11.73
C ARG A 203 -20.87 -5.41 -12.59
N HIS A 204 -20.82 -5.27 -13.90
CA HIS A 204 -20.43 -6.37 -14.77
C HIS A 204 -19.00 -6.77 -14.47
N ILE A 205 -18.80 -8.04 -14.16
CA ILE A 205 -17.49 -8.60 -13.85
C ILE A 205 -16.66 -8.67 -15.13
N GLN A 206 -15.50 -8.06 -15.11
CA GLN A 206 -14.44 -8.29 -16.08
C GLN A 206 -13.30 -9.05 -15.40
N ARG A 207 -12.79 -10.07 -16.08
CA ARG A 207 -11.65 -10.85 -15.67
C ARG A 207 -10.63 -10.87 -16.81
N LYS A 208 -9.39 -10.43 -16.52
CA LYS A 208 -8.33 -10.26 -17.52
C LYS A 208 -7.01 -10.73 -16.93
N LYS A 209 -6.18 -11.43 -17.71
CA LYS A 209 -4.81 -11.71 -17.34
C LYS A 209 -4.05 -10.40 -17.14
N VAL A 210 -3.27 -10.30 -16.06
CA VAL A 210 -2.39 -9.15 -15.83
C VAL A 210 -1.10 -9.37 -16.61
N GLY A 211 -0.79 -8.45 -17.51
CA GLY A 211 0.45 -8.45 -18.27
C GLY A 211 1.42 -7.39 -17.78
N TYR A 212 2.60 -7.31 -18.41
CA TYR A 212 3.58 -6.27 -18.11
C TYR A 212 2.99 -4.87 -18.25
N GLY A 213 3.45 -3.96 -17.38
CA GLY A 213 2.96 -2.60 -17.28
C GLY A 213 1.74 -2.48 -16.37
N ILE A 214 0.98 -1.40 -16.52
CA ILE A 214 -0.07 -1.02 -15.59
C ILE A 214 -1.44 -1.31 -16.18
N GLN A 215 -2.25 -2.05 -15.46
CA GLN A 215 -3.68 -2.21 -15.68
C GLN A 215 -4.43 -1.47 -14.58
N LYS A 216 -5.32 -0.55 -14.93
CA LYS A 216 -6.04 0.25 -13.95
C LYS A 216 -7.55 0.29 -14.15
N VAL A 217 -8.25 0.54 -13.06
CA VAL A 217 -9.66 0.92 -12.97
C VAL A 217 -9.72 2.25 -12.25
N SER A 218 -10.42 3.23 -12.80
CA SER A 218 -10.43 4.55 -12.20
C SER A 218 -11.64 5.38 -12.57
N SER A 219 -12.01 6.32 -11.72
CA SER A 219 -12.97 7.38 -12.02
C SER A 219 -12.43 8.73 -11.58
N PHE A 220 -12.53 9.73 -12.44
CA PHE A 220 -12.26 11.14 -12.11
C PHE A 220 -13.43 12.05 -12.51
N ARG A 221 -14.65 11.53 -12.36
CA ARG A 221 -15.91 12.23 -12.64
C ARG A 221 -16.40 13.10 -11.49
N GLY A 222 -15.64 13.24 -10.40
CA GLY A 222 -16.07 13.84 -9.15
C GLY A 222 -16.66 12.82 -8.16
N GLU A 223 -16.96 11.62 -8.64
CA GLU A 223 -17.52 10.51 -7.87
C GLU A 223 -17.04 9.16 -8.38
N SER A 224 -17.11 8.14 -7.54
CA SER A 224 -17.07 6.75 -7.99
C SER A 224 -18.39 6.47 -8.74
N SER A 225 -18.31 5.94 -9.95
CA SER A 225 -19.44 5.88 -10.87
C SER A 225 -19.91 4.45 -11.14
N HIS A 226 -21.05 4.32 -11.81
CA HIS A 226 -21.54 3.02 -12.31
C HIS A 226 -20.64 2.41 -13.38
N GLN A 227 -19.75 3.20 -14.00
CA GLN A 227 -18.85 2.73 -15.06
C GLN A 227 -17.71 1.92 -14.51
N ASP A 228 -17.11 2.40 -13.40
CA ASP A 228 -15.95 1.81 -12.75
C ASP A 228 -16.18 1.81 -11.24
N HIS A 229 -16.34 0.62 -10.68
CA HIS A 229 -16.51 0.46 -9.23
C HIS A 229 -15.15 0.53 -8.54
N PRO A 230 -15.03 1.14 -7.34
CA PRO A 230 -13.77 1.24 -6.60
C PRO A 230 -13.38 -0.11 -5.96
N PHE A 231 -13.18 -1.10 -6.80
CA PHE A 231 -12.86 -2.48 -6.46
C PHE A 231 -11.86 -3.05 -7.46
N LEU A 232 -10.88 -3.77 -6.95
CA LEU A 232 -9.90 -4.53 -7.72
C LEU A 232 -9.60 -5.84 -6.98
N ALA A 233 -9.58 -6.95 -7.69
CA ALA A 233 -9.07 -8.20 -7.14
C ALA A 233 -8.07 -8.85 -8.08
N LEU A 234 -7.02 -9.43 -7.49
CA LEU A 234 -6.10 -10.37 -8.14
C LEU A 234 -6.52 -11.78 -7.74
N VAL A 235 -6.70 -12.63 -8.73
CA VAL A 235 -7.14 -14.01 -8.52
C VAL A 235 -6.20 -14.98 -9.22
N SER A 236 -5.96 -16.14 -8.63
CA SER A 236 -5.25 -17.20 -9.33
C SER A 236 -6.05 -17.68 -10.54
N PRO A 237 -5.41 -18.17 -11.62
CA PRO A 237 -6.11 -18.57 -12.84
C PRO A 237 -7.19 -19.64 -12.62
N SER A 238 -7.01 -20.50 -11.60
CA SER A 238 -7.95 -21.55 -11.22
C SER A 238 -9.09 -21.10 -10.31
N THR A 239 -9.10 -19.82 -9.89
CA THR A 239 -10.12 -19.30 -8.97
C THR A 239 -11.50 -19.28 -9.61
N THR A 240 -12.48 -19.80 -8.89
CA THR A 240 -13.91 -19.75 -9.21
C THR A 240 -14.66 -18.92 -8.15
N GLN A 241 -15.99 -18.91 -8.20
CA GLN A 241 -16.81 -18.27 -7.16
C GLN A 241 -16.79 -19.02 -5.83
N GLU A 242 -16.40 -20.29 -5.83
CA GLU A 242 -16.48 -21.18 -4.66
C GLU A 242 -15.12 -21.55 -4.09
N MET A 243 -14.05 -21.41 -4.89
CA MET A 243 -12.70 -21.82 -4.49
C MET A 243 -11.63 -21.02 -5.20
N GLY A 244 -10.46 -20.95 -4.59
CA GLY A 244 -9.26 -20.32 -5.15
C GLY A 244 -8.67 -19.26 -4.23
N GLU A 245 -7.63 -18.59 -4.72
CA GLU A 245 -6.92 -17.53 -4.01
C GLU A 245 -7.32 -16.18 -4.57
N VAL A 246 -7.67 -15.25 -3.68
CA VAL A 246 -8.13 -13.91 -4.03
C VAL A 246 -7.50 -12.88 -3.12
N TYR A 247 -6.86 -11.87 -3.70
CA TYR A 247 -6.40 -10.65 -3.02
C TYR A 247 -7.22 -9.48 -3.54
N ALA A 248 -8.06 -8.90 -2.70
CA ALA A 248 -8.97 -7.85 -3.13
C ALA A 248 -8.76 -6.56 -2.35
N MET A 249 -8.93 -5.43 -3.04
CA MET A 249 -9.01 -4.11 -2.44
C MET A 249 -10.35 -3.47 -2.79
N ASN A 250 -10.99 -2.87 -1.78
CA ASN A 250 -12.19 -2.07 -1.95
C ASN A 250 -11.97 -0.70 -1.30
N PHE A 251 -12.21 0.38 -2.05
CA PHE A 251 -11.96 1.73 -1.56
C PHE A 251 -13.19 2.31 -0.90
N VAL A 252 -13.09 2.62 0.39
CA VAL A 252 -14.18 3.25 1.16
C VAL A 252 -14.12 4.76 0.96
N TYR A 253 -14.46 5.19 -0.25
CA TYR A 253 -14.46 6.59 -0.66
C TYR A 253 -15.38 6.78 -1.87
N SER A 254 -16.13 7.86 -1.90
CA SER A 254 -17.12 8.12 -2.96
C SER A 254 -16.64 9.08 -4.05
N GLY A 255 -15.47 9.68 -3.90
CA GLY A 255 -14.88 10.62 -4.87
C GLY A 255 -14.06 9.94 -5.97
N ASN A 256 -13.18 10.72 -6.59
CA ASN A 256 -12.27 10.23 -7.60
C ASN A 256 -11.32 9.18 -7.05
N PHE A 257 -11.19 8.05 -7.71
CA PHE A 257 -10.34 6.95 -7.28
C PHE A 257 -9.50 6.37 -8.41
N GLN A 258 -8.41 5.71 -8.03
CA GLN A 258 -7.62 4.85 -8.90
C GLN A 258 -7.28 3.57 -8.15
N ALA A 259 -7.47 2.45 -8.83
CA ALA A 259 -7.00 1.13 -8.44
C ALA A 259 -6.21 0.54 -9.60
N GLN A 260 -5.08 -0.11 -9.31
CA GLN A 260 -4.22 -0.62 -10.37
C GLN A 260 -3.43 -1.85 -9.94
N ALA A 261 -3.04 -2.64 -10.94
CA ALA A 261 -2.09 -3.72 -10.84
C ALA A 261 -0.97 -3.51 -11.88
N GLU A 262 0.27 -3.59 -11.45
CA GLU A 262 1.46 -3.42 -12.28
C GLU A 262 2.34 -4.66 -12.17
N VAL A 263 2.72 -5.25 -13.30
CA VAL A 263 3.74 -6.28 -13.36
C VAL A 263 5.06 -5.66 -13.78
N SER A 264 6.09 -5.83 -12.94
CA SER A 264 7.41 -5.29 -13.15
C SER A 264 8.29 -6.18 -14.02
N GLN A 265 9.44 -5.65 -14.46
CA GLN A 265 10.48 -6.40 -15.20
C GLN A 265 11.05 -7.59 -14.40
N PHE A 266 10.90 -7.61 -13.08
CA PHE A 266 11.37 -8.69 -12.20
C PHE A 266 10.27 -9.71 -11.86
N ASP A 267 9.18 -9.69 -12.62
CA ASP A 267 8.02 -10.56 -12.43
C ASP A 267 7.42 -10.47 -11.01
N SER A 268 7.40 -9.24 -10.47
CA SER A 268 6.61 -8.90 -9.28
C SER A 268 5.34 -8.19 -9.70
N ILE A 269 4.28 -8.35 -8.91
CA ILE A 269 3.01 -7.65 -9.09
C ILE A 269 2.78 -6.70 -7.93
N ARG A 270 2.50 -5.43 -8.26
CA ARG A 270 2.11 -4.39 -7.31
C ARG A 270 0.65 -4.04 -7.51
N MET A 271 -0.15 -4.23 -6.47
CA MET A 271 -1.54 -3.77 -6.42
C MET A 271 -1.63 -2.54 -5.53
N SER A 272 -2.24 -1.45 -6.02
CA SER A 272 -2.40 -0.22 -5.23
C SER A 272 -3.74 0.46 -5.48
N MET A 273 -4.21 1.21 -4.47
CA MET A 273 -5.52 1.88 -4.51
C MET A 273 -5.54 3.14 -3.66
N GLY A 274 -6.25 4.16 -4.14
CA GLY A 274 -6.48 5.39 -3.39
C GLY A 274 -7.14 6.49 -4.22
N ILE A 275 -6.97 7.72 -3.78
CA ILE A 275 -7.49 8.91 -4.48
C ILE A 275 -6.81 9.04 -5.84
N HIS A 276 -7.60 9.36 -6.87
CA HIS A 276 -7.09 9.54 -8.23
C HIS A 276 -6.10 10.71 -8.30
N PRO A 277 -4.88 10.51 -8.82
CA PRO A 277 -3.85 11.55 -8.83
C PRO A 277 -4.08 12.65 -9.88
N GLU A 278 -4.86 12.38 -10.93
CA GLU A 278 -5.13 13.37 -11.95
C GLU A 278 -5.96 14.52 -11.38
N ASN A 279 -5.51 15.74 -11.59
CA ASN A 279 -6.07 16.96 -11.01
C ASN A 279 -6.04 17.00 -9.46
N PHE A 280 -5.32 16.08 -8.81
CA PHE A 280 -5.09 16.13 -7.38
C PHE A 280 -3.81 16.94 -7.09
N CYS A 281 -3.97 18.02 -6.36
CA CYS A 281 -2.86 18.84 -5.89
C CYS A 281 -3.27 19.50 -4.57
N TRP A 282 -2.73 18.99 -3.48
CA TRP A 282 -3.05 19.49 -2.15
C TRP A 282 -1.83 20.19 -1.55
N LYS A 283 -1.93 21.49 -1.26
CA LYS A 283 -0.89 22.22 -0.55
C LYS A 283 -0.96 21.86 0.93
N LEU A 284 0.10 21.27 1.45
CA LEU A 284 0.21 20.92 2.86
C LEU A 284 1.07 21.97 3.57
N GLU A 285 0.41 22.81 4.35
CA GLU A 285 1.04 23.80 5.20
C GLU A 285 1.67 23.13 6.44
N GLN A 286 2.47 23.88 7.18
CA GLN A 286 3.03 23.43 8.45
C GLN A 286 1.92 23.19 9.48
N GLY A 287 1.95 22.07 10.20
CA GLY A 287 1.06 21.71 11.31
C GLY A 287 0.16 20.53 11.06
#